data_f33995b772356829b9b6e1f332b3268e
#
_entry.id   f33995b772356829b9b6e1f332b3268e
#
_cell.length_a   1.000
_cell.length_b   1.000
_cell.length_c   1.000
_cell.angle_alpha   90.00
_cell.angle_beta   90.00
_cell.angle_gamma   90.00
#
_symmetry.space_group_name_H-M   'P 1'
#
loop_
_entity.id
_entity.type
_entity.pdbx_description
1 polymer ?
#
loop_
_entity_poly.entity_id
_entity_poly.type
_entity_poly.pdbx_seq_one_letter_code
_entity_poly.pdbx_strand_id
1 'polypeptide(L)'
;YGQELFLHTSGTSMSWMLPGMIKARYGANLKAPDIITSNKVRPTSGIEFVSSRHFPDDVQGDILINNNIGYLGAKQHKIIDQDPGFTTEYRQDLFVSKDLNFRPTDLEFAPDGSLYVVDWQNALIGHMQHNARDPNRDHKHGRIYRITYPSRPLLKPAKIHGASITELIGNLELPELRTRYRTRRELRGRDSAAVAQSVTAWAEGKEERLQLEALWVTWGAGRLDHALLERLLQSTDHRIRSAALNVLRFNYSSVPE
;
A
#
# COMPACT_ATOMS: atom_id res chain seq x y z
N TYR A 1 6.70 -2.11 -5.97
CA TYR A 1 7.62 -3.23 -6.21
C TYR A 1 7.66 -4.26 -5.06
N GLY A 2 6.68 -4.27 -4.13
CA GLY A 2 6.58 -5.30 -3.10
C GLY A 2 7.61 -5.22 -1.96
N GLN A 3 8.34 -4.11 -1.83
CA GLN A 3 9.12 -3.86 -0.63
C GLN A 3 8.18 -3.65 0.57
N GLU A 4 8.57 -4.19 1.71
CA GLU A 4 7.84 -3.98 2.94
C GLU A 4 8.19 -2.61 3.52
N LEU A 5 7.21 -1.72 3.56
CA LEU A 5 7.30 -0.41 4.19
C LEU A 5 6.47 -0.39 5.47
N PHE A 6 7.12 -0.23 6.60
CA PHE A 6 6.45 -0.05 7.89
C PHE A 6 6.66 1.37 8.40
N LEU A 7 5.57 2.06 8.71
CA LEU A 7 5.63 3.34 9.38
C LEU A 7 5.32 3.15 10.87
N HIS A 8 6.28 3.51 11.70
CA HIS A 8 6.10 3.51 13.14
C HIS A 8 5.44 4.83 13.58
N THR A 9 4.35 4.75 14.33
CA THR A 9 3.43 5.86 14.55
C THR A 9 3.50 6.47 15.95
N SER A 10 4.17 5.84 16.90
CA SER A 10 4.14 6.24 18.32
C SER A 10 5.34 7.06 18.76
N GLY A 11 6.34 7.27 17.92
CA GLY A 11 7.55 8.00 18.25
C GLY A 11 7.63 9.39 17.64
N THR A 12 8.79 9.99 17.76
CA THR A 12 9.18 11.20 17.04
C THR A 12 9.66 10.90 15.61
N SER A 13 9.83 9.61 15.30
CA SER A 13 10.41 9.11 14.06
C SER A 13 9.35 8.33 13.30
N MET A 14 9.21 8.63 12.02
CA MET A 14 8.46 7.81 11.07
C MET A 14 9.50 7.11 10.22
N SER A 15 9.81 5.88 10.60
CA SER A 15 10.90 5.11 10.03
C SER A 15 10.36 3.95 9.22
N TRP A 16 11.03 3.61 8.12
CA TRP A 16 10.79 2.30 7.52
C TRP A 16 11.68 1.26 8.20
N MET A 17 11.18 0.03 8.29
CA MET A 17 11.92 -1.08 8.86
C MET A 17 11.95 -2.25 7.91
N LEU A 18 13.11 -2.86 7.80
CA LEU A 18 13.23 -4.15 7.12
C LEU A 18 12.77 -5.29 8.03
N PRO A 19 12.16 -6.34 7.48
CA PRO A 19 11.90 -7.56 8.21
C PRO A 19 13.19 -8.08 8.86
N GLY A 20 13.13 -8.35 10.16
CA GLY A 20 14.29 -8.78 10.94
C GLY A 20 14.99 -7.68 11.75
N MET A 21 14.86 -6.41 11.41
CA MET A 21 15.41 -5.31 12.21
C MET A 21 14.81 -5.27 13.62
N ILE A 22 13.55 -5.64 13.78
CA ILE A 22 12.86 -5.71 15.08
C ILE A 22 13.39 -6.85 15.96
N LYS A 23 13.97 -7.88 15.36
CA LYS A 23 14.48 -9.07 16.08
C LYS A 23 15.99 -9.05 16.30
N ALA A 24 16.68 -8.01 15.91
CA ALA A 24 18.13 -7.90 16.11
C ALA A 24 18.44 -7.79 17.62
N ARG A 25 18.71 -8.93 18.25
CA ARG A 25 19.19 -9.02 19.64
C ARG A 25 20.69 -8.79 19.75
N TYR A 26 21.38 -8.70 18.64
CA TYR A 26 22.83 -8.69 18.57
C TYR A 26 23.32 -7.46 17.83
N GLY A 27 24.18 -6.69 18.48
CA GLY A 27 24.91 -5.62 17.88
C GLY A 27 24.25 -4.25 17.98
N ALA A 28 24.90 -3.29 17.33
CA ALA A 28 24.56 -1.88 17.36
C ALA A 28 23.06 -1.67 17.06
N ASN A 29 22.46 -0.76 17.82
CA ASN A 29 21.11 -0.26 17.54
C ASN A 29 21.06 0.26 16.11
N LEU A 30 20.62 -0.58 15.19
CA LEU A 30 20.29 -0.17 13.84
C LEU A 30 19.07 0.74 13.97
N LYS A 31 19.30 2.03 14.00
CA LYS A 31 18.23 3.00 13.89
C LYS A 31 17.65 2.87 12.49
N ALA A 32 16.38 2.49 12.43
CA ALA A 32 15.65 2.61 11.18
C ALA A 32 15.71 4.07 10.71
N PRO A 33 16.11 4.34 9.47
CA PRO A 33 16.19 5.71 8.97
C PRO A 33 14.82 6.37 8.98
N ASP A 34 14.78 7.64 9.37
CA ASP A 34 13.56 8.43 9.27
C ASP A 34 13.18 8.62 7.80
N ILE A 35 12.00 8.15 7.43
CA ILE A 35 11.47 8.35 6.09
C ILE A 35 10.73 9.69 5.98
N ILE A 36 9.98 10.08 7.01
CA ILE A 36 9.32 11.38 7.06
C ILE A 36 10.23 12.36 7.80
N THR A 37 10.86 13.26 7.05
CA THR A 37 11.87 14.18 7.58
C THR A 37 11.31 15.54 7.95
N SER A 38 10.17 15.95 7.35
CA SER A 38 9.54 17.24 7.59
C SER A 38 8.03 17.11 7.80
N ASN A 39 7.41 18.13 8.41
CA ASN A 39 5.97 18.18 8.67
C ASN A 39 5.41 16.92 9.35
N LYS A 40 6.20 16.35 10.27
CA LYS A 40 5.81 15.18 11.05
C LYS A 40 4.59 15.49 11.91
N VAL A 41 3.64 14.58 11.89
CA VAL A 41 2.46 14.61 12.77
C VAL A 41 2.33 13.27 13.47
N ARG A 42 1.82 13.31 14.70
CA ARG A 42 1.60 12.10 15.51
C ARG A 42 0.45 12.28 16.50
N PRO A 43 -0.19 11.20 16.94
CA PRO A 43 -0.08 9.87 16.38
C PRO A 43 -0.67 9.82 14.98
N THR A 44 -0.12 8.98 14.11
CA THR A 44 -0.69 8.70 12.81
C THR A 44 -1.71 7.57 12.90
N SER A 45 -2.59 7.47 11.90
CA SER A 45 -3.58 6.41 11.81
C SER A 45 -3.51 5.72 10.44
N GLY A 46 -4.41 6.02 9.52
CA GLY A 46 -4.38 5.44 8.19
C GLY A 46 -3.22 5.94 7.32
N ILE A 47 -2.81 5.08 6.41
CA ILE A 47 -1.78 5.34 5.42
C ILE A 47 -2.19 4.76 4.07
N GLU A 48 -2.01 5.49 2.98
CA GLU A 48 -2.31 5.02 1.63
C GLU A 48 -1.35 5.62 0.61
N PHE A 49 -1.11 4.90 -0.50
CA PHE A 49 -0.40 5.43 -1.65
C PHE A 49 -1.37 6.01 -2.66
N VAL A 50 -1.06 7.17 -3.20
CA VAL A 50 -1.82 7.71 -4.34
C VAL A 50 -1.58 6.82 -5.54
N SER A 51 -2.59 6.04 -5.90
CA SER A 51 -2.54 5.10 -7.02
C SER A 51 -3.88 5.11 -7.76
N SER A 52 -4.27 6.27 -8.24
CA SER A 52 -5.54 6.45 -8.94
C SER A 52 -5.40 7.50 -10.03
N ARG A 53 -5.67 7.13 -11.28
CA ARG A 53 -5.68 8.05 -12.44
C ARG A 53 -6.74 9.14 -12.37
N HIS A 54 -7.67 9.06 -11.42
CA HIS A 54 -8.58 10.14 -11.12
C HIS A 54 -7.84 11.34 -10.51
N PHE A 55 -6.72 11.13 -9.83
CA PHE A 55 -5.87 12.18 -9.28
C PHE A 55 -4.73 12.57 -10.26
N PRO A 56 -4.11 13.75 -10.10
CA PRO A 56 -3.05 14.22 -10.99
C PRO A 56 -1.89 13.24 -11.16
N ASP A 57 -1.19 13.33 -12.30
CA ASP A 57 -0.10 12.39 -12.61
C ASP A 57 1.15 12.64 -11.76
N ASP A 58 1.39 13.89 -11.38
CA ASP A 58 2.55 14.31 -10.58
C ASP A 58 2.47 13.88 -9.10
N VAL A 59 1.29 13.43 -8.64
CA VAL A 59 1.10 12.94 -7.27
C VAL A 59 1.05 11.40 -7.19
N GLN A 60 1.11 10.71 -8.31
CA GLN A 60 1.08 9.24 -8.31
C GLN A 60 2.30 8.68 -7.56
N GLY A 61 2.04 7.73 -6.63
CA GLY A 61 3.07 7.15 -5.77
C GLY A 61 3.37 7.95 -4.50
N ASP A 62 2.78 9.14 -4.32
CA ASP A 62 2.87 9.85 -3.05
C ASP A 62 2.23 9.04 -1.92
N ILE A 63 2.70 9.26 -0.71
CA ILE A 63 2.14 8.64 0.50
C ILE A 63 1.25 9.64 1.24
N LEU A 64 0.05 9.18 1.60
CA LEU A 64 -0.91 9.91 2.41
C LEU A 64 -0.88 9.37 3.83
N ILE A 65 -0.85 10.25 4.82
CA ILE A 65 -0.74 9.89 6.23
C ILE A 65 -1.77 10.66 7.03
N ASN A 66 -2.72 9.95 7.61
CA ASN A 66 -3.71 10.53 8.51
C ASN A 66 -3.12 10.84 9.89
N ASN A 67 -3.64 11.90 10.49
CA ASN A 67 -3.43 12.22 11.89
C ASN A 67 -4.75 12.61 12.55
N ASN A 68 -4.97 12.16 13.78
CA ASN A 68 -6.23 12.33 14.50
C ASN A 68 -6.09 13.02 15.86
N ILE A 69 -4.88 13.47 16.24
CA ILE A 69 -4.61 14.24 17.45
C ILE A 69 -3.64 15.37 17.12
N GLY A 70 -3.96 16.57 17.55
CA GLY A 70 -3.10 17.75 17.34
C GLY A 70 -3.14 18.33 15.92
N TYR A 71 -3.24 17.48 14.94
CA TYR A 71 -3.52 17.80 13.54
C TYR A 71 -4.65 16.87 13.04
N LEU A 72 -5.69 17.46 12.46
CA LEU A 72 -6.91 16.74 12.09
C LEU A 72 -7.03 16.71 10.57
N GLY A 73 -6.36 15.76 9.95
CA GLY A 73 -6.30 15.70 8.49
C GLY A 73 -5.31 14.68 7.95
N ALA A 74 -4.97 14.81 6.68
CA ALA A 74 -3.97 13.97 6.03
C ALA A 74 -2.89 14.82 5.38
N LYS A 75 -1.64 14.44 5.62
CA LYS A 75 -0.46 14.99 4.96
C LYS A 75 -0.06 14.12 3.78
N GLN A 76 0.40 14.78 2.73
CA GLN A 76 0.88 14.16 1.51
C GLN A 76 2.38 14.39 1.38
N HIS A 77 3.11 13.30 1.16
CA HIS A 77 4.56 13.31 0.95
C HIS A 77 4.91 12.58 -0.33
N LYS A 78 5.80 13.16 -1.12
CA LYS A 78 6.43 12.46 -2.24
C LYS A 78 7.45 11.49 -1.69
N ILE A 79 7.41 10.23 -2.14
CA ILE A 79 8.46 9.24 -1.84
C ILE A 79 9.58 9.41 -2.83
N ILE A 80 10.80 9.40 -2.33
CA ILE A 80 12.03 9.51 -3.11
C ILE A 80 12.87 8.28 -2.82
N ASP A 81 13.20 7.55 -3.87
CA ASP A 81 14.17 6.44 -3.78
C ASP A 81 15.52 7.01 -3.34
N GLN A 82 16.05 6.47 -2.28
CA GLN A 82 17.36 6.79 -1.76
C GLN A 82 18.05 5.48 -1.41
N ASP A 83 19.06 5.13 -2.20
CA ASP A 83 19.79 3.88 -2.00
C ASP A 83 20.51 3.89 -0.62
N PRO A 84 20.28 2.89 0.26
CA PRO A 84 19.56 1.63 0.05
C PRO A 84 18.07 1.64 0.51
N GLY A 85 17.42 2.77 0.60
CA GLY A 85 16.06 2.88 1.12
C GLY A 85 15.25 4.01 0.51
N PHE A 86 14.48 4.69 1.36
CA PHE A 86 13.57 5.75 0.94
C PHE A 86 13.68 6.96 1.85
N THR A 87 13.44 8.14 1.29
CA THR A 87 13.15 9.37 2.01
C THR A 87 11.86 9.98 1.48
N THR A 88 11.41 11.07 2.07
CA THR A 88 10.24 11.78 1.57
C THR A 88 10.45 13.28 1.55
N GLU A 89 9.73 13.92 0.66
CA GLU A 89 9.56 15.37 0.60
C GLU A 89 8.10 15.71 0.89
N TYR A 90 7.87 16.64 1.82
CA TYR A 90 6.52 17.13 2.10
C TYR A 90 5.98 17.88 0.89
N ARG A 91 4.79 17.50 0.44
CA ARG A 91 4.13 18.14 -0.69
C ARG A 91 3.09 19.15 -0.22
N GLN A 92 2.12 18.69 0.55
CA GLN A 92 1.01 19.53 1.02
C GLN A 92 0.20 18.85 2.14
N ASP A 93 -0.68 19.62 2.75
CA ASP A 93 -1.80 19.09 3.49
C ASP A 93 -2.92 18.75 2.49
N LEU A 94 -3.21 17.44 2.32
CA LEU A 94 -4.24 17.03 1.37
C LEU A 94 -5.62 17.53 1.79
N PHE A 95 -5.91 17.42 3.08
CA PHE A 95 -7.07 18.03 3.73
C PHE A 95 -6.79 18.27 5.21
N VAL A 96 -7.48 19.24 5.76
CA VAL A 96 -7.46 19.55 7.20
C VAL A 96 -8.85 19.99 7.64
N SER A 97 -9.28 19.56 8.82
CA SER A 97 -10.56 19.94 9.41
C SER A 97 -10.35 20.87 10.60
N LYS A 98 -11.27 21.84 10.77
CA LYS A 98 -11.41 22.66 11.98
C LYS A 98 -12.40 22.05 12.99
N ASP A 99 -13.13 21.02 12.59
CA ASP A 99 -14.03 20.28 13.47
C ASP A 99 -13.23 19.45 14.45
N LEU A 100 -13.29 19.79 15.73
CA LEU A 100 -12.58 19.09 16.82
C LEU A 100 -13.07 17.64 17.03
N ASN A 101 -14.19 17.25 16.43
CA ASN A 101 -14.67 15.87 16.43
C ASN A 101 -14.10 15.04 15.28
N PHE A 102 -13.50 15.69 14.28
CA PHE A 102 -12.93 14.98 13.14
C PHE A 102 -11.70 14.18 13.55
N ARG A 103 -11.75 12.87 13.31
CA ARG A 103 -10.69 11.92 13.67
C ARG A 103 -10.47 10.92 12.54
N PRO A 104 -9.73 11.30 11.49
CA PRO A 104 -9.50 10.41 10.37
C PRO A 104 -8.66 9.21 10.82
N THR A 105 -9.24 8.01 10.73
CA THR A 105 -8.61 6.77 11.20
C THR A 105 -8.06 5.95 10.06
N ASP A 106 -8.67 6.02 8.89
CA ASP A 106 -8.22 5.29 7.71
C ASP A 106 -8.57 6.04 6.43
N LEU A 107 -7.92 5.65 5.33
CA LEU A 107 -8.20 6.14 3.99
C LEU A 107 -7.89 5.07 2.95
N GLU A 108 -8.70 5.01 1.90
CA GLU A 108 -8.58 3.99 0.86
C GLU A 108 -9.12 4.47 -0.49
N PHE A 109 -8.41 4.14 -1.59
CA PHE A 109 -8.91 4.40 -2.94
C PHE A 109 -9.99 3.41 -3.34
N ALA A 110 -11.14 3.96 -3.77
CA ALA A 110 -12.28 3.21 -4.28
C ALA A 110 -12.06 2.72 -5.72
N PRO A 111 -12.87 1.77 -6.19
CA PRO A 111 -12.80 1.29 -7.58
C PRO A 111 -13.01 2.37 -8.64
N ASP A 112 -13.74 3.43 -8.32
CA ASP A 112 -13.96 4.59 -9.20
C ASP A 112 -12.85 5.64 -9.12
N GLY A 113 -11.80 5.36 -8.37
CA GLY A 113 -10.63 6.23 -8.22
C GLY A 113 -10.77 7.34 -7.18
N SER A 114 -11.94 7.54 -6.58
CA SER A 114 -12.10 8.50 -5.47
C SER A 114 -11.44 7.99 -4.20
N LEU A 115 -11.06 8.91 -3.30
CA LEU A 115 -10.47 8.57 -2.00
C LEU A 115 -11.54 8.64 -0.92
N TYR A 116 -11.73 7.55 -0.18
CA TYR A 116 -12.59 7.52 0.99
C TYR A 116 -11.76 7.72 2.25
N VAL A 117 -12.29 8.50 3.19
CA VAL A 117 -11.68 8.78 4.49
C VAL A 117 -12.68 8.39 5.57
N VAL A 118 -12.27 7.47 6.43
CA VAL A 118 -13.06 7.05 7.59
C VAL A 118 -12.77 7.97 8.76
N ASP A 119 -13.79 8.55 9.33
CA ASP A 119 -13.72 9.46 10.47
C ASP A 119 -14.45 8.86 11.67
N TRP A 120 -13.70 8.66 12.75
CA TRP A 120 -14.26 8.14 14.00
C TRP A 120 -15.25 9.11 14.66
N GLN A 121 -15.17 10.40 14.37
CA GLN A 121 -16.04 11.45 14.92
C GLN A 121 -16.10 11.43 16.45
N ASN A 122 -15.04 11.81 17.11
CA ASN A 122 -15.02 11.80 18.55
C ASN A 122 -14.29 13.01 19.14
N ALA A 123 -14.97 13.76 20.03
CA ALA A 123 -14.37 14.93 20.67
C ALA A 123 -13.25 14.53 21.65
N LEU A 124 -13.39 13.37 22.27
CA LEU A 124 -12.49 12.89 23.30
C LEU A 124 -11.49 11.90 22.73
N ILE A 125 -10.23 12.22 22.83
CA ILE A 125 -9.12 11.35 22.47
C ILE A 125 -8.21 11.20 23.67
N GLY A 126 -7.76 9.99 23.90
CA GLY A 126 -6.78 9.70 24.95
C GLY A 126 -6.59 8.20 25.09
N HIS A 127 -5.83 7.83 26.10
CA HIS A 127 -5.66 6.44 26.44
C HIS A 127 -7.02 5.81 26.79
N MET A 128 -7.29 4.63 26.30
CA MET A 128 -8.59 3.94 26.43
C MET A 128 -9.03 3.81 27.90
N GLN A 129 -8.11 3.59 28.82
CA GLN A 129 -8.44 3.43 30.23
C GLN A 129 -9.04 4.69 30.86
N HIS A 130 -8.76 5.86 30.31
CA HIS A 130 -9.28 7.12 30.85
C HIS A 130 -10.61 7.54 30.24
N ASN A 131 -10.77 7.31 28.94
CA ASN A 131 -11.86 7.92 28.17
C ASN A 131 -12.83 6.93 27.53
N ALA A 132 -12.59 5.62 27.62
CA ALA A 132 -13.44 4.63 26.94
C ALA A 132 -14.90 4.66 27.37
N ARG A 133 -15.15 5.02 28.65
CA ARG A 133 -16.49 5.06 29.27
C ARG A 133 -17.02 6.48 29.46
N ASP A 134 -16.37 7.48 28.92
CA ASP A 134 -16.81 8.86 29.07
C ASP A 134 -18.19 9.03 28.39
N PRO A 135 -19.20 9.55 29.11
CA PRO A 135 -20.57 9.68 28.57
C PRO A 135 -20.66 10.69 27.42
N ASN A 136 -19.66 11.57 27.27
CA ASN A 136 -19.58 12.53 26.15
C ASN A 136 -19.05 11.91 24.87
N ARG A 137 -18.59 10.65 24.89
CA ARG A 137 -18.21 9.95 23.66
C ARG A 137 -19.44 9.62 22.84
N ASP A 138 -19.32 9.85 21.54
CA ASP A 138 -20.27 9.28 20.59
C ASP A 138 -19.89 7.83 20.32
N HIS A 139 -20.74 6.90 20.78
CA HIS A 139 -20.54 5.46 20.58
C HIS A 139 -21.39 4.89 19.44
N LYS A 140 -22.13 5.74 18.72
CA LYS A 140 -23.13 5.29 17.74
C LYS A 140 -22.86 5.77 16.32
N HIS A 141 -22.09 6.83 16.17
CA HIS A 141 -21.88 7.48 14.88
C HIS A 141 -20.41 7.52 14.49
N GLY A 142 -20.18 7.48 13.22
CA GLY A 142 -18.94 7.77 12.52
C GLY A 142 -19.29 8.48 11.22
N ARG A 143 -18.30 8.96 10.52
CA ARG A 143 -18.47 9.62 9.23
C ARG A 143 -17.55 8.98 8.18
N ILE A 144 -18.01 9.00 6.94
CA ILE A 144 -17.20 8.60 5.79
C ILE A 144 -17.23 9.75 4.80
N TYR A 145 -16.07 10.28 4.49
CA TYR A 145 -15.91 11.32 3.47
C TYR A 145 -15.42 10.70 2.17
N ARG A 146 -15.86 11.29 1.06
CA ARG A 146 -15.39 10.94 -0.28
C ARG A 146 -14.72 12.18 -0.89
N ILE A 147 -13.46 12.01 -1.27
CA ILE A 147 -12.66 13.04 -1.91
C ILE A 147 -12.51 12.71 -3.39
N THR A 148 -12.79 13.69 -4.24
CA THR A 148 -12.66 13.61 -5.69
C THR A 148 -11.79 14.74 -6.21
N TYR A 149 -11.19 14.54 -7.39
CA TYR A 149 -10.48 15.58 -8.11
C TYR A 149 -11.35 16.10 -9.25
N PRO A 150 -11.92 17.35 -9.15
CA PRO A 150 -12.95 17.81 -10.07
C PRO A 150 -12.53 17.92 -11.54
N SER A 151 -11.22 18.07 -11.79
CA SER A 151 -10.69 18.27 -13.14
C SER A 151 -10.56 16.98 -13.96
N ARG A 152 -10.84 15.80 -13.36
CA ARG A 152 -10.80 14.51 -14.04
C ARG A 152 -12.08 13.72 -13.76
N PRO A 153 -12.56 12.94 -14.75
CA PRO A 153 -13.71 12.04 -14.51
C PRO A 153 -13.35 10.94 -13.53
N LEU A 154 -14.36 10.41 -12.86
CA LEU A 154 -14.21 9.17 -12.11
C LEU A 154 -13.85 8.01 -13.05
N LEU A 155 -13.11 7.04 -12.55
CA LEU A 155 -12.76 5.85 -13.29
C LEU A 155 -13.96 4.93 -13.43
N LYS A 156 -14.02 4.22 -14.55
CA LYS A 156 -14.90 3.06 -14.67
C LYS A 156 -14.30 1.91 -13.85
N PRO A 157 -15.01 1.37 -12.85
CA PRO A 157 -14.51 0.27 -12.07
C PRO A 157 -14.14 -0.94 -12.93
N ALA A 158 -12.98 -1.52 -12.70
CA ALA A 158 -12.57 -2.76 -13.34
C ALA A 158 -13.49 -3.90 -12.93
N LYS A 159 -13.90 -4.74 -13.88
CA LYS A 159 -14.67 -5.94 -13.60
C LYS A 159 -13.75 -6.97 -12.92
N ILE A 160 -14.13 -7.42 -11.73
CA ILE A 160 -13.40 -8.44 -10.95
C ILE A 160 -14.31 -9.63 -10.68
N HIS A 161 -15.38 -9.43 -9.92
CA HIS A 161 -16.36 -10.49 -9.69
C HIS A 161 -17.00 -10.93 -11.02
N GLY A 162 -17.04 -12.25 -11.27
CA GLY A 162 -17.58 -12.82 -12.51
C GLY A 162 -16.74 -12.54 -13.77
N ALA A 163 -15.53 -12.00 -13.65
CA ALA A 163 -14.62 -11.85 -14.77
C ALA A 163 -13.97 -13.19 -15.13
N SER A 164 -13.65 -13.39 -16.40
CA SER A 164 -12.81 -14.50 -16.87
C SER A 164 -11.36 -14.34 -16.39
N ILE A 165 -10.56 -15.41 -16.42
CA ILE A 165 -9.12 -15.35 -16.10
C ILE A 165 -8.42 -14.33 -17.00
N THR A 166 -8.73 -14.29 -18.29
CA THR A 166 -8.14 -13.34 -19.24
C THR A 166 -8.48 -11.88 -18.89
N GLU A 167 -9.75 -11.58 -18.56
CA GLU A 167 -10.15 -10.23 -18.11
C GLU A 167 -9.43 -9.83 -16.80
N LEU A 168 -9.28 -10.77 -15.87
CA LEU A 168 -8.56 -10.54 -14.63
C LEU A 168 -7.08 -10.25 -14.88
N ILE A 169 -6.42 -11.04 -15.72
CA ILE A 169 -5.02 -10.82 -16.07
C ILE A 169 -4.83 -9.46 -16.72
N GLY A 170 -5.73 -9.03 -17.61
CA GLY A 170 -5.71 -7.69 -18.19
C GLY A 170 -5.78 -6.56 -17.14
N ASN A 171 -6.48 -6.77 -16.03
CA ASN A 171 -6.53 -5.79 -14.93
C ASN A 171 -5.18 -5.61 -14.21
N LEU A 172 -4.22 -6.54 -14.35
CA LEU A 172 -2.87 -6.41 -13.76
C LEU A 172 -2.04 -5.31 -14.44
N GLU A 173 -2.42 -4.88 -15.63
CA GLU A 173 -1.77 -3.77 -16.34
C GLU A 173 -2.20 -2.39 -15.79
N LEU A 174 -3.32 -2.33 -15.07
CA LEU A 174 -3.85 -1.08 -14.52
C LEU A 174 -2.92 -0.51 -13.45
N PRO A 175 -2.73 0.81 -13.39
CA PRO A 175 -1.83 1.42 -12.40
C PRO A 175 -2.41 1.39 -10.98
N GLU A 176 -3.71 1.26 -10.82
CA GLU A 176 -4.39 1.28 -9.52
C GLU A 176 -3.99 0.08 -8.65
N LEU A 177 -3.24 0.32 -7.58
CA LEU A 177 -2.75 -0.72 -6.65
C LEU A 177 -3.89 -1.55 -6.06
N ARG A 178 -4.99 -0.93 -5.69
CA ARG A 178 -6.16 -1.61 -5.12
C ARG A 178 -6.86 -2.51 -6.14
N THR A 179 -6.90 -2.10 -7.41
CA THR A 179 -7.45 -2.95 -8.49
C THR A 179 -6.58 -4.19 -8.71
N ARG A 180 -5.25 -4.02 -8.80
CA ARG A 180 -4.34 -5.16 -8.94
C ARG A 180 -4.40 -6.10 -7.73
N TYR A 181 -4.46 -5.55 -6.52
CA TYR A 181 -4.60 -6.35 -5.30
C TYR A 181 -5.89 -7.20 -5.32
N ARG A 182 -7.05 -6.59 -5.62
CA ARG A 182 -8.33 -7.31 -5.72
C ARG A 182 -8.30 -8.35 -6.83
N THR A 183 -7.68 -8.04 -7.95
CA THR A 183 -7.48 -8.97 -9.08
C THR A 183 -6.65 -10.18 -8.68
N ARG A 184 -5.52 -9.99 -8.01
CA ARG A 184 -4.70 -11.11 -7.52
C ARG A 184 -5.46 -11.98 -6.51
N ARG A 185 -6.26 -11.36 -5.64
CA ARG A 185 -7.12 -12.12 -4.71
C ARG A 185 -8.16 -12.98 -5.43
N GLU A 186 -8.81 -12.44 -6.45
CA GLU A 186 -9.79 -13.15 -7.25
C GLU A 186 -9.14 -14.31 -8.03
N LEU A 187 -7.99 -14.08 -8.66
CA LEU A 187 -7.22 -15.13 -9.36
C LEU A 187 -6.82 -16.27 -8.43
N ARG A 188 -6.48 -15.98 -7.17
CA ARG A 188 -6.15 -17.02 -6.18
C ARG A 188 -7.31 -17.99 -5.91
N GLY A 189 -8.54 -17.54 -6.06
CA GLY A 189 -9.75 -18.37 -5.89
C GLY A 189 -10.17 -19.17 -7.13
N ARG A 190 -9.42 -19.05 -8.26
CA ARG A 190 -9.71 -19.75 -9.51
C ARG A 190 -8.92 -21.05 -9.64
N ASP A 191 -9.16 -21.82 -10.71
CA ASP A 191 -8.35 -23.00 -11.00
C ASP A 191 -6.88 -22.63 -11.14
N SER A 192 -6.04 -23.17 -10.26
CA SER A 192 -4.64 -22.78 -10.13
C SER A 192 -3.80 -23.13 -11.37
N ALA A 193 -4.12 -24.23 -12.06
CA ALA A 193 -3.38 -24.64 -13.25
C ALA A 193 -3.72 -23.71 -14.43
N ALA A 194 -5.00 -23.43 -14.65
CA ALA A 194 -5.44 -22.50 -15.68
C ALA A 194 -4.92 -21.08 -15.45
N VAL A 195 -4.90 -20.60 -14.20
CA VAL A 195 -4.33 -19.28 -13.84
C VAL A 195 -2.84 -19.25 -14.14
N ALA A 196 -2.07 -20.23 -13.66
CA ALA A 196 -0.62 -20.27 -13.88
C ALA A 196 -0.28 -20.31 -15.38
N GLN A 197 -0.91 -21.19 -16.14
CA GLN A 197 -0.70 -21.27 -17.58
C GLN A 197 -1.02 -19.96 -18.30
N SER A 198 -2.16 -19.35 -17.98
CA SER A 198 -2.61 -18.13 -18.64
C SER A 198 -1.72 -16.93 -18.31
N VAL A 199 -1.31 -16.78 -17.03
CA VAL A 199 -0.51 -15.63 -16.59
C VAL A 199 0.95 -15.76 -17.04
N THR A 200 1.52 -16.96 -17.07
CA THR A 200 2.88 -17.19 -17.59
C THR A 200 2.92 -16.84 -19.09
N ALA A 201 1.96 -17.32 -19.88
CA ALA A 201 1.87 -16.96 -21.30
C ALA A 201 1.67 -15.45 -21.51
N TRP A 202 0.84 -14.81 -20.69
CA TRP A 202 0.64 -13.35 -20.77
C TRP A 202 1.91 -12.56 -20.44
N ALA A 203 2.76 -13.06 -19.54
CA ALA A 203 3.96 -12.38 -19.11
C ALA A 203 5.10 -12.41 -20.13
N GLU A 204 5.02 -13.29 -21.13
CA GLU A 204 6.03 -13.40 -22.17
C GLU A 204 6.20 -12.09 -22.94
N GLY A 205 7.43 -11.59 -23.03
CA GLY A 205 7.76 -10.34 -23.73
C GLY A 205 7.25 -9.05 -23.06
N LYS A 206 6.60 -9.14 -21.90
CA LYS A 206 6.19 -7.98 -21.11
C LYS A 206 7.38 -7.35 -20.38
N GLU A 207 7.24 -6.07 -19.98
CA GLU A 207 8.18 -5.40 -19.09
C GLU A 207 8.27 -6.11 -17.74
N GLU A 208 9.42 -6.01 -17.07
CA GLU A 208 9.70 -6.73 -15.81
C GLU A 208 8.70 -6.43 -14.69
N ARG A 209 8.13 -5.22 -14.65
CA ARG A 209 7.07 -4.88 -13.69
C ARG A 209 5.83 -5.77 -13.86
N LEU A 210 5.43 -6.08 -15.08
CA LEU A 210 4.30 -6.96 -15.37
C LEU A 210 4.68 -8.43 -15.18
N GLN A 211 5.92 -8.80 -15.49
CA GLN A 211 6.46 -10.12 -15.16
C GLN A 211 6.44 -10.36 -13.65
N LEU A 212 6.72 -9.34 -12.85
CA LEU A 212 6.63 -9.42 -11.38
C LEU A 212 5.17 -9.62 -10.91
N GLU A 213 4.18 -9.00 -11.56
CA GLU A 213 2.76 -9.30 -11.30
C GLU A 213 2.44 -10.78 -11.58
N ALA A 214 2.96 -11.34 -12.67
CA ALA A 214 2.81 -12.76 -12.97
C ALA A 214 3.46 -13.67 -11.91
N LEU A 215 4.65 -13.31 -11.44
CA LEU A 215 5.32 -14.03 -10.36
C LEU A 215 4.47 -14.06 -9.08
N TRP A 216 3.88 -12.92 -8.70
CA TRP A 216 3.00 -12.86 -7.52
C TRP A 216 1.71 -13.65 -7.70
N VAL A 217 1.15 -13.69 -8.92
CA VAL A 217 -0.06 -14.48 -9.22
C VAL A 217 0.25 -15.97 -9.14
N THR A 218 1.33 -16.45 -9.77
CA THR A 218 1.71 -17.88 -9.74
C THR A 218 2.05 -18.32 -8.32
N TRP A 219 2.79 -17.50 -7.56
CA TRP A 219 3.02 -17.74 -6.14
C TRP A 219 1.71 -17.80 -5.33
N GLY A 220 0.84 -16.81 -5.52
CA GLY A 220 -0.46 -16.75 -4.83
C GLY A 220 -1.39 -17.93 -5.17
N ALA A 221 -1.27 -18.52 -6.35
CA ALA A 221 -1.99 -19.72 -6.79
C ALA A 221 -1.34 -21.03 -6.31
N GLY A 222 -0.24 -20.98 -5.57
CA GLY A 222 0.52 -22.17 -5.15
C GLY A 222 1.22 -22.88 -6.33
N ARG A 223 1.52 -22.17 -7.40
CA ARG A 223 2.15 -22.65 -8.64
C ARG A 223 3.32 -21.75 -9.04
N LEU A 224 4.25 -21.51 -8.10
CA LEU A 224 5.37 -20.62 -8.32
C LEU A 224 6.10 -20.92 -9.63
N ASP A 225 6.25 -19.91 -10.47
CA ASP A 225 7.04 -19.99 -11.69
C ASP A 225 8.52 -19.77 -11.34
N HIS A 226 9.26 -20.88 -11.21
CA HIS A 226 10.67 -20.85 -10.81
C HIS A 226 11.56 -20.21 -11.87
N ALA A 227 11.28 -20.45 -13.18
CA ALA A 227 12.06 -19.85 -14.25
C ALA A 227 11.88 -18.32 -14.29
N LEU A 228 10.66 -17.85 -14.05
CA LEU A 228 10.39 -16.43 -13.94
C LEU A 228 11.04 -15.81 -12.71
N LEU A 229 11.00 -16.50 -11.57
CA LEU A 229 11.67 -16.06 -10.33
C LEU A 229 13.17 -15.89 -10.56
N GLU A 230 13.84 -16.91 -11.12
CA GLU A 230 15.27 -16.90 -11.41
C GLU A 230 15.65 -15.73 -12.34
N ARG A 231 14.87 -15.52 -13.40
CA ARG A 231 15.09 -14.40 -14.34
C ARG A 231 14.97 -13.05 -13.64
N LEU A 232 13.95 -12.84 -12.80
CA LEU A 232 13.73 -11.57 -12.11
C LEU A 232 14.75 -11.30 -11.00
N LEU A 233 15.36 -12.33 -10.43
CA LEU A 233 16.49 -12.21 -9.51
C LEU A 233 17.75 -11.65 -10.21
N GLN A 234 17.86 -11.77 -11.55
CA GLN A 234 18.94 -11.24 -12.36
C GLN A 234 18.64 -9.87 -12.99
N SER A 235 17.47 -9.27 -12.71
CA SER A 235 17.08 -7.96 -13.24
C SER A 235 18.14 -6.90 -12.96
N THR A 236 18.33 -5.98 -13.87
CA THR A 236 19.17 -4.79 -13.65
C THR A 236 18.51 -3.77 -12.72
N ASP A 237 17.17 -3.78 -12.59
CA ASP A 237 16.43 -2.96 -11.63
C ASP A 237 16.48 -3.60 -10.23
N HIS A 238 17.15 -2.92 -9.29
CA HIS A 238 17.27 -3.39 -7.91
C HIS A 238 15.93 -3.57 -7.21
N ARG A 239 14.88 -2.83 -7.61
CA ARG A 239 13.53 -2.92 -7.05
C ARG A 239 12.86 -4.23 -7.45
N ILE A 240 13.06 -4.65 -8.71
CA ILE A 240 12.58 -5.94 -9.22
C ILE A 240 13.30 -7.08 -8.49
N ARG A 241 14.65 -7.01 -8.39
CA ARG A 241 15.43 -8.02 -7.64
C ARG A 241 14.96 -8.14 -6.19
N SER A 242 14.75 -7.00 -5.52
CA SER A 242 14.29 -6.96 -4.13
C SER A 242 12.91 -7.64 -3.97
N ALA A 243 11.98 -7.37 -4.89
CA ALA A 243 10.67 -8.00 -4.89
C ALA A 243 10.73 -9.50 -5.19
N ALA A 244 11.56 -9.93 -6.14
CA ALA A 244 11.80 -11.34 -6.44
C ALA A 244 12.48 -12.06 -5.27
N LEU A 245 13.45 -11.42 -4.61
CA LEU A 245 14.11 -11.95 -3.41
C LEU A 245 13.11 -12.15 -2.25
N ASN A 246 12.12 -11.26 -2.12
CA ASN A 246 11.06 -11.44 -1.13
C ASN A 246 10.23 -12.69 -1.43
N VAL A 247 9.92 -12.99 -2.69
CA VAL A 247 9.25 -14.24 -3.08
C VAL A 247 10.13 -15.46 -2.75
N LEU A 248 11.42 -15.41 -3.11
CA LEU A 248 12.38 -16.47 -2.80
C LEU A 248 12.45 -16.75 -1.29
N ARG A 249 12.52 -15.72 -0.46
CA ARG A 249 12.59 -15.82 1.00
C ARG A 249 11.46 -16.69 1.59
N PHE A 250 10.27 -16.62 1.04
CA PHE A 250 9.12 -17.40 1.51
C PHE A 250 9.01 -18.77 0.83
N ASN A 251 9.82 -19.04 -0.19
CA ASN A 251 9.74 -20.26 -0.99
C ASN A 251 11.10 -20.97 -1.15
N TYR A 252 12.11 -20.60 -0.37
CA TYR A 252 13.47 -21.12 -0.53
C TYR A 252 13.55 -22.65 -0.47
N SER A 253 12.68 -23.31 0.31
CA SER A 253 12.65 -24.78 0.43
C SER A 253 12.05 -25.47 -0.79
N SER A 254 11.39 -24.76 -1.67
CA SER A 254 10.77 -25.30 -2.89
C SER A 254 11.55 -24.96 -4.17
N VAL A 255 12.59 -24.13 -4.05
CA VAL A 255 13.44 -23.75 -5.17
C VAL A 255 14.57 -24.80 -5.27
N PRO A 256 14.83 -25.39 -6.46
CA PRO A 256 15.97 -26.27 -6.68
C PRO A 256 17.30 -25.59 -6.33
N GLU A 257 18.29 -26.39 -5.84
CA GLU A 257 19.65 -25.92 -5.58
C GLU A 257 20.36 -25.49 -6.88
#